data_2865e8539d9d13ed7b0175238a8c7b10
#
_entry.id   2865e8539d9d13ed7b0175238a8c7b10
#
_cell.length_a   1.000
_cell.length_b   1.000
_cell.length_c   1.000
_cell.angle_alpha   90.00
_cell.angle_beta   90.00
_cell.angle_gamma   90.00
#
_symmetry.space_group_name_H-M   'P 1'
#
loop_
_entity.id
_entity.type
_entity.pdbx_description
1 polymer ?
#
loop_
_entity_poly.entity_id
_entity_poly.type
_entity_poly.pdbx_seq_one_letter_code
_entity_poly.pdbx_strand_id
1 'polypeptide(L)'
;MSSNVSQEVEPLRLLAVHAHPDDEASKGSAMMASYVSSGVEVMVATCTGGERGDIQNPALVGDPHSARDMGGARRLEMANAAKILGIQHQWLGFTDSGLPEGDPLPELPANCFALKPLEIAAAPLVRLVRRFRPHVIVAYDENGGYPHPDHIMAHKVAVEAFHTAGDPQKYPGTGPAWEPAKLYYDLAFNPQRFRALHFALEEAGLASPYAERLAAWLETDTEGHTPPVSKHPTTTQIDCGDYFETRDNALRAHATQVDPDGFFFAVSAPMQRKVWPWEDYSLIESRVPTTLPENDLFAGLR
;
A
#
# COMPACT_ATOMS: atom_id res chain seq x y z
N MET A 1 14.17 37.33 32.41
CA MET A 1 13.43 36.06 32.34
C MET A 1 13.37 35.67 30.88
N SER A 2 14.28 34.83 30.44
CA SER A 2 14.30 34.35 29.08
C SER A 2 13.30 33.18 28.98
N SER A 3 12.20 33.41 28.28
CA SER A 3 11.28 32.34 27.92
C SER A 3 11.97 31.41 26.93
N ASN A 4 12.40 30.24 27.39
CA ASN A 4 12.71 29.11 26.52
C ASN A 4 11.40 28.72 25.81
N VAL A 5 11.19 29.23 24.62
CA VAL A 5 10.24 28.64 23.67
C VAL A 5 10.92 27.35 23.20
N SER A 6 10.51 26.23 23.78
CA SER A 6 10.80 24.93 23.20
C SER A 6 10.29 24.95 21.76
N GLN A 7 11.18 24.92 20.77
CA GLN A 7 10.78 24.66 19.39
C GLN A 7 10.11 23.26 19.40
N GLU A 8 8.79 23.23 19.28
CA GLU A 8 8.08 21.99 18.99
C GLU A 8 8.64 21.45 17.67
N VAL A 9 9.32 20.32 17.74
CA VAL A 9 9.82 19.63 16.54
C VAL A 9 8.59 19.20 15.74
N GLU A 10 8.47 19.71 14.53
CA GLU A 10 7.36 19.36 13.63
C GLU A 10 7.33 17.82 13.43
N PRO A 11 6.17 17.14 13.60
CA PRO A 11 6.11 15.70 13.49
C PRO A 11 6.47 15.23 12.08
N LEU A 12 7.17 14.11 11.99
CA LEU A 12 7.42 13.46 10.72
C LEU A 12 6.11 12.93 10.13
N ARG A 13 5.97 12.98 8.81
CA ARG A 13 4.75 12.60 8.10
C ARG A 13 5.04 11.62 6.98
N LEU A 14 4.24 10.54 6.95
CA LEU A 14 4.25 9.50 5.92
C LEU A 14 2.94 9.51 5.16
N LEU A 15 3.00 9.47 3.84
CA LEU A 15 1.86 9.28 2.95
C LEU A 15 2.01 7.97 2.18
N ALA A 16 1.08 7.04 2.36
CA ALA A 16 0.97 5.85 1.52
C ALA A 16 -0.15 6.05 0.48
N VAL A 17 0.11 5.63 -0.76
CA VAL A 17 -0.83 5.80 -1.88
C VAL A 17 -1.27 4.45 -2.38
N HIS A 18 -2.57 4.16 -2.27
CA HIS A 18 -3.18 2.88 -2.62
C HIS A 18 -4.32 3.05 -3.61
N ALA A 19 -4.57 2.02 -4.41
CA ALA A 19 -5.60 2.02 -5.44
C ALA A 19 -7.00 1.83 -4.83
N HIS A 20 -7.15 0.84 -3.94
CA HIS A 20 -8.43 0.39 -3.40
C HIS A 20 -8.42 0.34 -1.87
N PRO A 21 -9.59 0.35 -1.22
CA PRO A 21 -9.71 0.00 0.20
C PRO A 21 -9.32 -1.47 0.39
N ASP A 22 -8.48 -1.80 1.32
CA ASP A 22 -7.83 -3.07 1.67
C ASP A 22 -6.34 -3.15 1.31
N ASP A 23 -5.90 -2.42 0.29
CA ASP A 23 -4.49 -2.36 -0.09
C ASP A 23 -3.61 -1.89 1.05
N GLU A 24 -4.04 -0.86 1.78
CA GLU A 24 -3.32 -0.32 2.94
C GLU A 24 -3.17 -1.38 4.04
N ALA A 25 -4.16 -2.26 4.20
CA ALA A 25 -4.15 -3.29 5.23
C ALA A 25 -3.27 -4.48 4.83
N SER A 26 -3.17 -4.78 3.53
CA SER A 26 -2.36 -5.88 3.00
C SER A 26 -0.91 -5.48 2.68
N LYS A 27 -0.63 -4.17 2.58
CA LYS A 27 0.66 -3.62 2.14
C LYS A 27 1.11 -2.46 3.03
N GLY A 28 1.98 -2.74 4.00
CA GLY A 28 2.60 -1.72 4.85
C GLY A 28 1.83 -1.36 6.13
N SER A 29 0.75 -2.05 6.47
CA SER A 29 -0.06 -1.67 7.63
C SER A 29 0.62 -1.84 8.98
N ALA A 30 1.45 -2.87 9.15
CA ALA A 30 2.19 -3.07 10.39
C ALA A 30 3.26 -1.97 10.58
N MET A 31 3.96 -1.60 9.51
CA MET A 31 4.88 -0.46 9.50
C MET A 31 4.15 0.85 9.84
N MET A 32 3.00 1.10 9.20
CA MET A 32 2.20 2.31 9.46
C MET A 32 1.77 2.39 10.93
N ALA A 33 1.25 1.30 11.51
CA ALA A 33 0.89 1.23 12.93
C ALA A 33 2.09 1.45 13.86
N SER A 34 3.27 0.90 13.52
CA SER A 34 4.52 1.13 14.23
C SER A 34 4.92 2.61 14.22
N TYR A 35 4.85 3.27 13.07
CA TYR A 35 5.16 4.70 12.97
C TYR A 35 4.15 5.58 13.72
N VAL A 36 2.85 5.27 13.64
CA VAL A 36 1.84 5.97 14.43
C VAL A 36 2.16 5.88 15.93
N SER A 37 2.52 4.68 16.42
CA SER A 37 2.86 4.50 17.83
C SER A 37 4.12 5.26 18.27
N SER A 38 5.01 5.57 17.32
CA SER A 38 6.22 6.36 17.55
C SER A 38 6.03 7.87 17.33
N GLY A 39 4.79 8.32 17.12
CA GLY A 39 4.45 9.75 16.98
C GLY A 39 4.59 10.31 15.57
N VAL A 40 4.75 9.47 14.55
CA VAL A 40 4.69 9.88 13.13
C VAL A 40 3.23 10.07 12.73
N GLU A 41 2.93 11.15 12.02
CA GLU A 41 1.63 11.32 11.38
C GLU A 41 1.59 10.48 10.09
N VAL A 42 0.67 9.53 10.02
CA VAL A 42 0.52 8.65 8.86
C VAL A 42 -0.82 8.90 8.18
N MET A 43 -0.79 9.07 6.87
CA MET A 43 -1.97 9.23 6.04
C MET A 43 -1.95 8.22 4.89
N VAL A 44 -3.11 7.64 4.61
CA VAL A 44 -3.35 6.82 3.42
C VAL A 44 -4.24 7.60 2.45
N ALA A 45 -3.81 7.69 1.20
CA ALA A 45 -4.60 8.17 0.09
C ALA A 45 -5.10 6.97 -0.73
N THR A 46 -6.42 6.76 -0.80
CA THR A 46 -7.03 5.70 -1.62
C THR A 46 -7.65 6.32 -2.88
N CYS A 47 -7.24 5.81 -4.04
CA CYS A 47 -7.59 6.41 -5.33
C CYS A 47 -9.05 6.20 -5.69
N THR A 48 -9.59 4.99 -5.50
CA THR A 48 -10.96 4.60 -5.89
C THR A 48 -11.75 4.01 -4.72
N GLY A 49 -13.03 3.78 -4.90
CA GLY A 49 -13.86 3.13 -3.88
C GLY A 49 -13.83 1.60 -3.92
N GLY A 50 -13.14 1.00 -4.91
CA GLY A 50 -13.11 -0.44 -5.12
C GLY A 50 -14.49 -1.04 -5.42
N GLU A 51 -15.39 -0.25 -6.00
CA GLU A 51 -16.80 -0.60 -6.22
C GLU A 51 -17.02 -1.71 -7.24
N ARG A 52 -15.98 -2.11 -7.99
CA ARG A 52 -16.01 -3.22 -8.95
C ARG A 52 -15.33 -4.49 -8.44
N GLY A 53 -14.88 -4.51 -7.21
CA GLY A 53 -14.32 -5.71 -6.59
C GLY A 53 -15.40 -6.74 -6.28
N ASP A 54 -15.02 -8.01 -6.38
CA ASP A 54 -15.88 -9.13 -5.98
C ASP A 54 -15.85 -9.33 -4.46
N ILE A 55 -16.89 -10.01 -3.94
CA ILE A 55 -16.91 -10.43 -2.53
C ILE A 55 -16.01 -11.66 -2.39
N GLN A 56 -14.88 -11.50 -1.68
CA GLN A 56 -13.89 -12.54 -1.44
C GLN A 56 -14.21 -13.40 -0.20
N ASN A 57 -15.03 -12.90 0.72
CA ASN A 57 -15.43 -13.60 1.92
C ASN A 57 -16.60 -14.56 1.62
N PRO A 58 -16.41 -15.89 1.72
CA PRO A 58 -17.45 -16.86 1.40
C PRO A 58 -18.73 -16.68 2.24
N ALA A 59 -18.61 -16.18 3.47
CA ALA A 59 -19.77 -15.94 4.34
C ALA A 59 -20.63 -14.74 3.92
N LEU A 60 -20.09 -13.86 3.07
CA LEU A 60 -20.80 -12.67 2.58
C LEU A 60 -21.20 -12.78 1.11
N VAL A 61 -20.87 -13.88 0.43
CA VAL A 61 -21.32 -14.13 -0.93
C VAL A 61 -22.84 -14.15 -0.97
N GLY A 62 -23.43 -13.26 -1.78
CA GLY A 62 -24.88 -13.11 -1.88
C GLY A 62 -25.52 -12.21 -0.81
N ASP A 63 -24.71 -11.54 0.05
CA ASP A 63 -25.25 -10.50 0.93
C ASP A 63 -25.89 -9.37 0.12
N PRO A 64 -27.22 -9.12 0.30
CA PRO A 64 -27.94 -8.16 -0.53
C PRO A 64 -27.48 -6.70 -0.33
N HIS A 65 -26.89 -6.38 0.81
CA HIS A 65 -26.39 -5.03 1.10
C HIS A 65 -25.10 -4.76 0.30
N SER A 66 -24.11 -5.62 0.45
CA SER A 66 -22.84 -5.52 -0.27
C SER A 66 -23.04 -5.60 -1.79
N ALA A 67 -23.96 -6.44 -2.26
CA ALA A 67 -24.28 -6.55 -3.68
C ALA A 67 -24.90 -5.28 -4.27
N ARG A 68 -25.65 -4.50 -3.46
CA ARG A 68 -26.28 -3.25 -3.93
C ARG A 68 -25.37 -2.03 -3.83
N ASP A 69 -24.51 -1.99 -2.83
CA ASP A 69 -23.65 -0.83 -2.53
C ASP A 69 -22.28 -1.27 -2.02
N MET A 70 -21.53 -1.93 -2.90
CA MET A 70 -20.15 -2.35 -2.62
C MET A 70 -19.28 -1.16 -2.21
N GLY A 71 -19.37 -0.04 -2.93
CA GLY A 71 -18.59 1.16 -2.63
C GLY A 71 -18.94 1.74 -1.25
N GLY A 72 -20.20 1.71 -0.83
CA GLY A 72 -20.61 2.13 0.51
C GLY A 72 -20.10 1.18 1.60
N ALA A 73 -20.21 -0.14 1.39
CA ALA A 73 -19.70 -1.15 2.31
C ALA A 73 -18.18 -0.98 2.51
N ARG A 74 -17.41 -0.90 1.43
CA ARG A 74 -15.94 -0.74 1.48
C ARG A 74 -15.50 0.59 2.10
N ARG A 75 -16.32 1.65 2.02
CA ARG A 75 -16.05 2.90 2.73
C ARG A 75 -16.14 2.75 4.25
N LEU A 76 -17.10 1.97 4.75
CA LEU A 76 -17.22 1.67 6.17
C LEU A 76 -16.08 0.76 6.64
N GLU A 77 -15.72 -0.24 5.84
CA GLU A 77 -14.59 -1.13 6.09
C GLU A 77 -13.28 -0.33 6.20
N MET A 78 -13.00 0.54 5.24
CA MET A 78 -11.83 1.43 5.27
C MET A 78 -11.80 2.33 6.50
N ALA A 79 -12.94 2.90 6.90
CA ALA A 79 -13.00 3.73 8.10
C ALA A 79 -12.68 2.94 9.38
N ASN A 80 -13.10 1.67 9.45
CA ASN A 80 -12.78 0.77 10.56
C ASN A 80 -11.29 0.38 10.54
N ALA A 81 -10.72 0.02 9.38
CA ALA A 81 -9.31 -0.29 9.21
C ALA A 81 -8.43 0.90 9.61
N ALA A 82 -8.74 2.11 9.13
CA ALA A 82 -8.02 3.33 9.48
C ALA A 82 -8.02 3.61 10.99
N LYS A 83 -9.16 3.37 11.65
CA LYS A 83 -9.26 3.50 13.11
C LYS A 83 -8.40 2.47 13.85
N ILE A 84 -8.36 1.22 13.38
CA ILE A 84 -7.53 0.15 13.98
C ILE A 84 -6.05 0.50 13.86
N LEU A 85 -5.63 1.00 12.69
CA LEU A 85 -4.24 1.39 12.41
C LEU A 85 -3.85 2.73 13.05
N GLY A 86 -4.81 3.55 13.48
CA GLY A 86 -4.58 4.89 14.00
C GLY A 86 -4.16 5.91 12.93
N ILE A 87 -4.41 5.64 11.67
CA ILE A 87 -4.00 6.47 10.53
C ILE A 87 -5.08 7.47 10.13
N GLN A 88 -4.64 8.54 9.45
CA GLN A 88 -5.52 9.44 8.71
C GLN A 88 -5.82 8.82 7.32
N HIS A 89 -7.00 9.08 6.78
CA HIS A 89 -7.39 8.57 5.48
C HIS A 89 -8.00 9.66 4.59
N GLN A 90 -7.69 9.61 3.29
CA GLN A 90 -8.23 10.53 2.28
C GLN A 90 -8.61 9.79 0.99
N TRP A 91 -9.86 9.92 0.59
CA TRP A 91 -10.31 9.51 -0.74
C TRP A 91 -9.86 10.50 -1.83
N LEU A 92 -9.33 9.99 -2.95
CA LEU A 92 -9.07 10.82 -4.13
C LEU A 92 -10.30 10.93 -5.04
N GLY A 93 -11.25 9.99 -4.95
CA GLY A 93 -12.58 10.11 -5.52
C GLY A 93 -12.70 9.67 -6.98
N PHE A 94 -11.84 8.81 -7.46
CA PHE A 94 -11.95 8.22 -8.78
C PHE A 94 -12.83 6.96 -8.78
N THR A 95 -13.32 6.60 -9.96
CA THR A 95 -14.10 5.38 -10.17
C THR A 95 -13.16 4.20 -10.44
N ASP A 96 -13.38 3.10 -9.78
CA ASP A 96 -12.66 1.84 -9.95
C ASP A 96 -12.70 1.36 -11.42
N SER A 97 -11.58 0.84 -11.91
CA SER A 97 -11.46 0.31 -13.26
C SER A 97 -11.89 -1.15 -13.37
N GLY A 98 -11.89 -1.86 -12.24
CA GLY A 98 -12.00 -3.31 -12.20
C GLY A 98 -10.74 -3.99 -12.74
N LEU A 99 -10.65 -5.30 -12.53
CA LEU A 99 -9.62 -6.15 -13.12
C LEU A 99 -10.21 -6.85 -14.35
N PRO A 100 -9.79 -6.48 -15.58
CA PRO A 100 -10.31 -7.13 -16.78
C PRO A 100 -9.81 -8.56 -16.87
N GLU A 101 -10.71 -9.50 -17.16
CA GLU A 101 -10.42 -10.92 -17.37
C GLU A 101 -10.90 -11.37 -18.73
N GLY A 102 -10.21 -12.33 -19.34
CA GLY A 102 -10.58 -12.93 -20.62
C GLY A 102 -9.51 -12.76 -21.70
N ASP A 103 -9.73 -13.43 -22.84
CA ASP A 103 -8.89 -13.35 -24.03
C ASP A 103 -9.79 -13.24 -25.27
N PRO A 104 -9.79 -12.08 -25.97
CA PRO A 104 -9.06 -10.85 -25.63
C PRO A 104 -9.61 -10.16 -24.37
N LEU A 105 -8.75 -9.38 -23.69
CA LEU A 105 -9.20 -8.57 -22.55
C LEU A 105 -10.30 -7.58 -22.97
N PRO A 106 -11.37 -7.43 -22.18
CA PRO A 106 -12.40 -6.43 -22.44
C PRO A 106 -11.88 -4.99 -22.28
N GLU A 107 -12.55 -4.04 -22.92
CA GLU A 107 -12.27 -2.62 -22.72
C GLU A 107 -12.58 -2.21 -21.26
N LEU A 108 -11.73 -1.34 -20.72
CA LEU A 108 -11.98 -0.77 -19.40
C LEU A 108 -13.22 0.13 -19.40
N PRO A 109 -13.95 0.21 -18.30
CA PRO A 109 -15.12 1.06 -18.18
C PRO A 109 -14.79 2.53 -18.48
N ALA A 110 -15.65 3.20 -19.24
CA ALA A 110 -15.48 4.61 -19.53
C ALA A 110 -15.37 5.44 -18.24
N ASN A 111 -14.51 6.43 -18.23
CA ASN A 111 -14.25 7.33 -17.09
C ASN A 111 -13.65 6.69 -15.83
N CYS A 112 -13.24 5.42 -15.85
CA CYS A 112 -12.53 4.80 -14.74
C CYS A 112 -11.16 5.46 -14.49
N PHE A 113 -10.56 5.16 -13.34
CA PHE A 113 -9.31 5.78 -12.88
C PHE A 113 -8.15 5.55 -13.85
N ALA A 114 -7.96 4.30 -14.31
CA ALA A 114 -6.86 3.93 -15.19
C ALA A 114 -6.89 4.65 -16.55
N LEU A 115 -8.05 5.14 -17.00
CA LEU A 115 -8.20 5.86 -18.27
C LEU A 115 -8.08 7.39 -18.12
N LYS A 116 -7.89 7.93 -16.91
CA LYS A 116 -7.75 9.37 -16.73
C LYS A 116 -6.40 9.86 -17.27
N PRO A 117 -6.35 11.03 -17.94
CA PRO A 117 -5.10 11.70 -18.19
C PRO A 117 -4.31 11.91 -16.89
N LEU A 118 -3.00 11.67 -16.90
CA LEU A 118 -2.17 11.71 -15.70
C LEU A 118 -2.29 13.02 -14.93
N GLU A 119 -2.31 14.16 -15.63
CA GLU A 119 -2.46 15.47 -15.00
C GLU A 119 -3.77 15.62 -14.22
N ILE A 120 -4.85 15.02 -14.71
CA ILE A 120 -6.15 15.04 -14.03
C ILE A 120 -6.12 14.08 -12.84
N ALA A 121 -5.55 12.89 -13.03
CA ALA A 121 -5.47 11.86 -12.00
C ALA A 121 -4.55 12.27 -10.83
N ALA A 122 -3.43 12.98 -11.12
CA ALA A 122 -2.46 13.38 -10.11
C ALA A 122 -2.87 14.64 -9.33
N ALA A 123 -3.68 15.53 -9.89
CA ALA A 123 -4.00 16.83 -9.27
C ALA A 123 -4.58 16.71 -7.83
N PRO A 124 -5.51 15.78 -7.49
CA PRO A 124 -5.97 15.59 -6.12
C PRO A 124 -4.86 15.15 -5.18
N LEU A 125 -3.94 14.27 -5.63
CA LEU A 125 -2.84 13.80 -4.82
C LEU A 125 -1.79 14.90 -4.61
N VAL A 126 -1.45 15.69 -5.64
CA VAL A 126 -0.55 16.86 -5.50
C VAL A 126 -1.12 17.84 -4.46
N ARG A 127 -2.43 18.13 -4.53
CA ARG A 127 -3.10 18.95 -3.49
C ARG A 127 -2.97 18.34 -2.11
N LEU A 128 -3.11 17.02 -1.98
CA LEU A 128 -2.98 16.33 -0.71
C LEU A 128 -1.55 16.41 -0.19
N VAL A 129 -0.53 16.14 -1.02
CA VAL A 129 0.88 16.27 -0.67
C VAL A 129 1.21 17.68 -0.18
N ARG A 130 0.75 18.72 -0.88
CA ARG A 130 0.96 20.12 -0.48
C ARG A 130 0.28 20.50 0.84
N ARG A 131 -0.88 19.90 1.12
CA ARG A 131 -1.65 20.14 2.35
C ARG A 131 -1.09 19.35 3.53
N PHE A 132 -0.87 18.06 3.35
CA PHE A 132 -0.40 17.16 4.40
C PHE A 132 1.11 17.29 4.67
N ARG A 133 1.87 17.69 3.64
CA ARG A 133 3.32 17.93 3.71
C ARG A 133 4.11 16.69 4.15
N PRO A 134 3.96 15.52 3.49
CA PRO A 134 4.67 14.31 3.86
C PRO A 134 6.16 14.44 3.59
N HIS A 135 6.98 13.87 4.47
CA HIS A 135 8.43 13.74 4.25
C HIS A 135 8.73 12.51 3.41
N VAL A 136 7.94 11.45 3.57
CA VAL A 136 8.08 10.17 2.88
C VAL A 136 6.78 9.84 2.15
N ILE A 137 6.92 9.37 0.91
CA ILE A 137 5.82 8.77 0.14
C ILE A 137 6.15 7.30 -0.10
N VAL A 138 5.16 6.42 0.16
CA VAL A 138 5.18 5.00 -0.18
C VAL A 138 4.15 4.75 -1.28
N ALA A 139 4.54 4.03 -2.32
CA ALA A 139 3.72 3.71 -3.48
C ALA A 139 3.99 2.28 -3.97
N TYR A 140 3.22 1.82 -4.95
CA TYR A 140 3.54 0.62 -5.71
C TYR A 140 4.72 0.86 -6.66
N ASP A 141 5.34 -0.23 -7.12
CA ASP A 141 6.24 -0.19 -8.27
C ASP A 141 5.49 0.04 -9.59
N GLU A 142 6.20 0.13 -10.70
CA GLU A 142 5.64 0.38 -12.03
C GLU A 142 4.68 -0.70 -12.53
N ASN A 143 4.73 -1.91 -11.94
CA ASN A 143 3.82 -3.01 -12.23
C ASN A 143 2.60 -3.04 -11.29
N GLY A 144 2.53 -2.10 -10.32
CA GLY A 144 1.45 -2.03 -9.34
C GLY A 144 1.48 -3.11 -8.26
N GLY A 145 2.62 -3.81 -8.09
CA GLY A 145 2.73 -5.01 -7.26
C GLY A 145 2.08 -6.25 -7.91
N TYR A 146 1.01 -6.07 -8.65
CA TYR A 146 0.41 -6.97 -9.64
C TYR A 146 -0.31 -6.12 -10.70
N PRO A 147 -0.56 -6.64 -11.93
CA PRO A 147 -0.93 -5.81 -13.08
C PRO A 147 -2.40 -5.35 -13.09
N HIS A 148 -2.89 -4.82 -11.98
CA HIS A 148 -4.20 -4.17 -11.93
C HIS A 148 -4.09 -2.76 -12.55
N PRO A 149 -4.99 -2.37 -13.47
CA PRO A 149 -4.94 -1.06 -14.12
C PRO A 149 -4.87 0.11 -13.14
N ASP A 150 -5.63 0.05 -12.04
CA ASP A 150 -5.65 1.12 -11.03
C ASP A 150 -4.38 1.14 -10.17
N HIS A 151 -3.73 0.01 -9.91
CA HIS A 151 -2.45 -0.02 -9.21
C HIS A 151 -1.35 0.64 -10.04
N ILE A 152 -1.31 0.34 -11.35
CA ILE A 152 -0.38 0.97 -12.30
C ILE A 152 -0.64 2.48 -12.38
N MET A 153 -1.90 2.91 -12.36
CA MET A 153 -2.23 4.33 -12.36
C MET A 153 -1.90 4.99 -11.02
N ALA A 154 -2.14 4.34 -9.89
CA ALA A 154 -1.78 4.83 -8.56
C ALA A 154 -0.26 5.02 -8.41
N HIS A 155 0.55 4.10 -8.95
CA HIS A 155 1.99 4.28 -9.09
C HIS A 155 2.32 5.57 -9.85
N LYS A 156 1.78 5.74 -11.07
CA LYS A 156 2.04 6.92 -11.92
C LYS A 156 1.68 8.22 -11.21
N VAL A 157 0.53 8.23 -10.53
CA VAL A 157 0.04 9.41 -9.79
C VAL A 157 0.92 9.72 -8.58
N ALA A 158 1.41 8.70 -7.86
CA ALA A 158 2.29 8.89 -6.72
C ALA A 158 3.67 9.45 -7.15
N VAL A 159 4.25 8.89 -8.21
CA VAL A 159 5.52 9.35 -8.78
C VAL A 159 5.40 10.79 -9.31
N GLU A 160 4.33 11.09 -10.07
CA GLU A 160 4.06 12.44 -10.53
C GLU A 160 3.92 13.43 -9.37
N ALA A 161 3.18 13.09 -8.32
CA ALA A 161 3.02 13.94 -7.15
C ALA A 161 4.35 14.16 -6.40
N PHE A 162 5.19 13.11 -6.26
CA PHE A 162 6.51 13.23 -5.64
C PHE A 162 7.39 14.23 -6.39
N HIS A 163 7.42 14.17 -7.73
CA HIS A 163 8.27 15.03 -8.54
C HIS A 163 7.75 16.46 -8.69
N THR A 164 6.43 16.65 -8.65
CA THR A 164 5.84 17.94 -9.06
C THR A 164 5.27 18.78 -7.91
N ALA A 165 4.98 18.17 -6.74
CA ALA A 165 4.39 18.92 -5.63
C ALA A 165 5.30 20.05 -5.10
N GLY A 166 6.62 19.93 -5.28
CA GLY A 166 7.61 20.97 -4.95
C GLY A 166 7.69 22.12 -5.93
N ASP A 167 7.16 21.97 -7.16
CA ASP A 167 7.19 23.01 -8.17
C ASP A 167 5.92 23.90 -8.10
N PRO A 168 6.03 25.18 -7.73
CA PRO A 168 4.88 26.08 -7.62
C PRO A 168 4.20 26.38 -8.97
N GLN A 169 4.87 26.11 -10.10
CA GLN A 169 4.31 26.32 -11.45
C GLN A 169 3.48 25.14 -11.93
N LYS A 170 3.68 23.95 -11.34
CA LYS A 170 2.89 22.75 -11.63
C LYS A 170 1.61 22.74 -10.79
N TYR A 171 0.53 22.23 -11.35
CA TYR A 171 -0.76 22.08 -10.66
C TYR A 171 -1.21 23.37 -9.94
N PRO A 172 -1.41 24.50 -10.66
CA PRO A 172 -1.80 25.77 -10.05
C PRO A 172 -3.11 25.62 -9.27
N GLY A 173 -3.24 26.31 -8.13
CA GLY A 173 -4.44 26.26 -7.28
C GLY A 173 -4.52 25.03 -6.35
N THR A 174 -3.47 24.20 -6.25
CA THR A 174 -3.44 23.04 -5.35
C THR A 174 -2.76 23.32 -3.99
N GLY A 175 -2.37 24.56 -3.73
CA GLY A 175 -1.76 25.00 -2.47
C GLY A 175 -0.28 25.33 -2.59
N PRO A 176 0.36 25.77 -1.49
CA PRO A 176 1.79 26.09 -1.45
C PRO A 176 2.63 24.85 -1.76
N ALA A 177 3.73 25.04 -2.51
CA ALA A 177 4.65 23.96 -2.87
C ALA A 177 5.21 23.25 -1.64
N TRP A 178 5.32 21.93 -1.74
CA TRP A 178 5.95 21.07 -0.75
C TRP A 178 6.73 19.96 -1.46
N GLU A 179 7.98 19.78 -1.10
CA GLU A 179 8.85 18.78 -1.68
C GLU A 179 9.06 17.60 -0.70
N PRO A 180 8.48 16.42 -0.96
CA PRO A 180 8.75 15.21 -0.18
C PRO A 180 10.22 14.82 -0.30
N ALA A 181 10.81 14.27 0.77
CA ALA A 181 12.23 13.96 0.81
C ALA A 181 12.57 12.58 0.22
N LYS A 182 11.69 11.59 0.39
CA LYS A 182 11.96 10.20 -0.02
C LYS A 182 10.75 9.54 -0.67
N LEU A 183 11.02 8.71 -1.68
CA LEU A 183 10.03 7.86 -2.35
C LEU A 183 10.45 6.41 -2.19
N TYR A 184 9.55 5.57 -1.70
CA TYR A 184 9.72 4.13 -1.61
C TYR A 184 8.64 3.39 -2.40
N TYR A 185 9.01 2.21 -2.93
CA TYR A 185 8.03 1.23 -3.37
C TYR A 185 7.88 0.14 -2.32
N ASP A 186 6.63 -0.25 -2.05
CA ASP A 186 6.37 -1.42 -1.23
C ASP A 186 6.73 -2.72 -1.96
N LEU A 187 7.22 -3.70 -1.22
CA LEU A 187 7.58 -5.02 -1.71
C LEU A 187 6.78 -6.11 -0.96
N ALA A 188 5.47 -5.91 -0.83
CA ALA A 188 4.60 -6.83 -0.10
C ALA A 188 4.65 -8.27 -0.63
N PHE A 189 4.91 -8.45 -1.93
CA PHE A 189 5.08 -9.75 -2.57
C PHE A 189 6.55 -10.18 -2.71
N ASN A 190 7.36 -9.95 -1.65
CA ASN A 190 8.77 -10.37 -1.62
C ASN A 190 8.89 -11.92 -1.64
N PRO A 191 9.50 -12.53 -2.69
CA PRO A 191 9.64 -13.99 -2.78
C PRO A 191 10.45 -14.61 -1.65
N GLN A 192 11.44 -13.89 -1.10
CA GLN A 192 12.25 -14.38 0.01
C GLN A 192 11.40 -14.54 1.29
N ARG A 193 10.51 -13.58 1.56
CA ARG A 193 9.55 -13.66 2.66
C ARG A 193 8.64 -14.88 2.52
N PHE A 194 8.01 -15.06 1.35
CA PHE A 194 7.11 -16.21 1.14
C PHE A 194 7.84 -17.54 1.22
N ARG A 195 9.09 -17.60 0.74
CA ARG A 195 9.93 -18.79 0.86
C ARG A 195 10.25 -19.11 2.32
N ALA A 196 10.61 -18.13 3.11
CA ALA A 196 10.88 -18.31 4.54
C ALA A 196 9.64 -18.80 5.30
N LEU A 197 8.47 -18.22 5.01
CA LEU A 197 7.20 -18.63 5.62
C LEU A 197 6.76 -20.03 5.17
N HIS A 198 6.98 -20.37 3.89
CA HIS A 198 6.72 -21.71 3.35
C HIS A 198 7.49 -22.79 4.13
N PHE A 199 8.80 -22.64 4.26
CA PHE A 199 9.62 -23.59 4.99
C PHE A 199 9.26 -23.68 6.47
N ALA A 200 8.89 -22.56 7.11
CA ALA A 200 8.47 -22.58 8.50
C ALA A 200 7.15 -23.34 8.71
N LEU A 201 6.23 -23.26 7.74
CA LEU A 201 5.00 -24.07 7.76
C LEU A 201 5.31 -25.56 7.59
N GLU A 202 6.19 -25.92 6.63
CA GLU A 202 6.60 -27.31 6.41
C GLU A 202 7.28 -27.90 7.66
N GLU A 203 8.20 -27.18 8.29
CA GLU A 203 8.83 -27.59 9.54
C GLU A 203 7.83 -27.80 10.68
N ALA A 204 6.74 -27.03 10.70
CA ALA A 204 5.65 -27.18 11.66
C ALA A 204 4.65 -28.29 11.30
N GLY A 205 4.82 -28.98 10.15
CA GLY A 205 3.89 -29.98 9.64
C GLY A 205 2.54 -29.42 9.18
N LEU A 206 2.51 -28.13 8.80
CA LEU A 206 1.33 -27.42 8.31
C LEU A 206 1.34 -27.30 6.79
N ALA A 207 0.14 -27.28 6.19
CA ALA A 207 0.01 -27.02 4.76
C ALA A 207 0.43 -25.57 4.43
N SER A 208 1.20 -25.41 3.36
CA SER A 208 1.64 -24.10 2.91
C SER A 208 0.82 -23.62 1.71
N PRO A 209 0.15 -22.45 1.77
CA PRO A 209 -0.57 -21.89 0.63
C PRO A 209 0.38 -21.24 -0.39
N TYR A 210 1.69 -21.22 -0.12
CA TYR A 210 2.69 -20.52 -0.91
C TYR A 210 3.37 -21.42 -1.96
N ALA A 211 3.20 -22.73 -1.89
CA ALA A 211 3.93 -23.70 -2.72
C ALA A 211 3.75 -23.44 -4.23
N GLU A 212 2.50 -23.30 -4.68
CA GLU A 212 2.18 -23.07 -6.10
C GLU A 212 2.71 -21.71 -6.58
N ARG A 213 2.56 -20.66 -5.76
CA ARG A 213 3.07 -19.32 -6.10
C ARG A 213 4.60 -19.30 -6.18
N LEU A 214 5.28 -19.99 -5.26
CA LEU A 214 6.74 -20.11 -5.30
C LEU A 214 7.20 -20.91 -6.53
N ALA A 215 6.50 -21.99 -6.89
CA ALA A 215 6.77 -22.72 -8.11
C ALA A 215 6.61 -21.83 -9.35
N ALA A 216 5.50 -21.07 -9.44
CA ALA A 216 5.26 -20.14 -10.54
C ALA A 216 6.32 -19.02 -10.62
N TRP A 217 6.89 -18.57 -9.50
CA TRP A 217 7.98 -17.59 -9.52
C TRP A 217 9.34 -18.18 -9.93
N LEU A 218 9.50 -19.50 -9.84
CA LEU A 218 10.71 -20.21 -10.29
C LEU A 218 10.61 -20.63 -11.75
N GLU A 219 9.41 -20.81 -12.27
CA GLU A 219 9.15 -21.12 -13.66
C GLU A 219 9.08 -19.81 -14.45
N THR A 220 10.19 -19.47 -15.13
CA THR A 220 10.09 -18.60 -16.30
C THR A 220 9.33 -19.41 -17.33
N ASP A 221 8.11 -19.00 -17.68
CA ASP A 221 7.39 -19.72 -18.74
C ASP A 221 8.20 -19.68 -20.04
N THR A 222 7.93 -20.66 -20.94
CA THR A 222 8.61 -20.77 -22.21
C THR A 222 8.35 -19.59 -23.16
N GLU A 223 7.43 -18.69 -22.79
CA GLU A 223 7.05 -17.47 -23.51
C GLU A 223 7.65 -16.19 -22.90
N GLY A 224 8.43 -16.31 -21.82
CA GLY A 224 9.10 -15.19 -21.18
C GLY A 224 8.23 -14.37 -20.21
N HIS A 225 7.04 -14.87 -19.86
CA HIS A 225 6.20 -14.27 -18.84
C HIS A 225 6.67 -14.67 -17.45
N THR A 226 7.55 -13.86 -16.89
CA THR A 226 7.88 -13.96 -15.47
C THR A 226 6.71 -13.37 -14.68
N PRO A 227 6.22 -14.04 -13.60
CA PRO A 227 5.26 -13.42 -12.70
C PRO A 227 5.76 -12.06 -12.25
N PRO A 228 4.88 -11.09 -11.99
CA PRO A 228 5.29 -9.73 -11.64
C PRO A 228 5.88 -9.68 -10.23
N VAL A 229 7.11 -10.20 -10.10
CA VAL A 229 7.96 -9.91 -8.97
C VAL A 229 8.61 -8.55 -9.24
N SER A 230 8.61 -7.67 -8.26
CA SER A 230 9.25 -6.37 -8.40
C SER A 230 10.71 -6.53 -8.85
N LYS A 231 11.15 -5.72 -9.81
CA LYS A 231 12.54 -5.66 -10.27
C LYS A 231 13.44 -4.95 -9.25
N HIS A 232 12.83 -4.25 -8.29
CA HIS A 232 13.54 -3.43 -7.33
C HIS A 232 14.06 -4.28 -6.18
N PRO A 233 15.33 -4.08 -5.77
CA PRO A 233 15.90 -4.81 -4.64
C PRO A 233 15.29 -4.33 -3.32
N THR A 234 15.20 -5.20 -2.34
CA THR A 234 14.92 -4.80 -0.96
C THR A 234 16.10 -3.97 -0.43
N THR A 235 15.88 -2.68 -0.23
CA THR A 235 16.89 -1.76 0.31
C THR A 235 16.59 -1.36 1.74
N THR A 236 15.35 -1.55 2.19
CA THR A 236 14.86 -1.08 3.47
C THR A 236 13.93 -2.11 4.07
N GLN A 237 14.17 -2.49 5.32
CA GLN A 237 13.36 -3.45 6.07
C GLN A 237 12.94 -2.81 7.40
N ILE A 238 11.64 -2.69 7.62
CA ILE A 238 11.10 -2.07 8.83
C ILE A 238 10.64 -3.17 9.78
N ASP A 239 11.30 -3.27 10.94
CA ASP A 239 10.88 -4.19 12.00
C ASP A 239 9.55 -3.70 12.59
N CYS A 240 8.51 -4.46 12.30
CA CYS A 240 7.13 -4.16 12.70
C CYS A 240 6.36 -5.42 13.15
N GLY A 241 7.08 -6.50 13.46
CA GLY A 241 6.48 -7.76 13.87
C GLY A 241 5.53 -7.65 15.07
N ASP A 242 5.74 -6.69 15.96
CA ASP A 242 4.87 -6.41 17.11
C ASP A 242 3.49 -5.87 16.71
N TYR A 243 3.33 -5.40 15.47
CA TYR A 243 2.09 -4.84 14.93
C TYR A 243 1.37 -5.78 13.97
N PHE A 244 1.81 -7.04 13.82
CA PHE A 244 1.16 -8.00 12.92
C PHE A 244 -0.27 -8.34 13.32
N GLU A 245 -0.59 -8.35 14.61
CA GLU A 245 -1.98 -8.51 15.07
C GLU A 245 -2.84 -7.28 14.73
N THR A 246 -2.27 -6.08 14.79
CA THR A 246 -2.95 -4.84 14.37
C THR A 246 -3.22 -4.86 12.86
N ARG A 247 -2.25 -5.29 12.05
CA ARG A 247 -2.40 -5.53 10.60
C ARG A 247 -3.52 -6.53 10.33
N ASP A 248 -3.51 -7.69 10.99
CA ASP A 248 -4.50 -8.74 10.78
C ASP A 248 -5.91 -8.27 11.15
N ASN A 249 -6.04 -7.44 12.19
CA ASN A 249 -7.31 -6.83 12.56
C ASN A 249 -7.79 -5.79 11.53
N ALA A 250 -6.88 -5.00 10.97
CA ALA A 250 -7.21 -4.07 9.88
C ALA A 250 -7.66 -4.82 8.62
N LEU A 251 -6.97 -5.91 8.26
CA LEU A 251 -7.39 -6.80 7.17
C LEU A 251 -8.80 -7.37 7.41
N ARG A 252 -9.10 -7.87 8.62
CA ARG A 252 -10.45 -8.38 8.96
C ARG A 252 -11.53 -7.30 8.90
N ALA A 253 -11.18 -6.03 9.05
CA ALA A 253 -12.13 -4.94 8.91
C ALA A 253 -12.63 -4.78 7.47
N HIS A 254 -11.85 -5.22 6.46
CA HIS A 254 -12.26 -5.33 5.06
C HIS A 254 -13.02 -6.63 4.79
N ALA A 255 -14.11 -6.82 5.52
CA ALA A 255 -14.85 -8.08 5.60
C ALA A 255 -15.35 -8.59 4.25
N THR A 256 -15.68 -7.70 3.29
CA THR A 256 -16.11 -8.11 1.94
C THR A 256 -14.95 -8.62 1.08
N GLN A 257 -13.71 -8.14 1.35
CA GLN A 257 -12.54 -8.35 0.49
C GLN A 257 -11.57 -9.40 1.01
N VAL A 258 -11.78 -9.91 2.21
CA VAL A 258 -10.84 -10.82 2.86
C VAL A 258 -11.57 -12.06 3.36
N ASP A 259 -11.13 -13.22 2.87
CA ASP A 259 -11.53 -14.52 3.46
C ASP A 259 -10.84 -14.67 4.82
N PRO A 260 -11.59 -14.79 5.93
CA PRO A 260 -11.01 -14.91 7.27
C PRO A 260 -10.16 -16.18 7.47
N ASP A 261 -10.35 -17.20 6.64
CA ASP A 261 -9.58 -18.45 6.65
C ASP A 261 -8.60 -18.54 5.46
N GLY A 262 -8.46 -17.44 4.73
CA GLY A 262 -7.72 -17.39 3.48
C GLY A 262 -6.22 -17.11 3.62
N PHE A 263 -5.63 -16.82 2.47
CA PHE A 263 -4.19 -16.62 2.25
C PHE A 263 -3.50 -15.68 3.27
N PHE A 264 -4.13 -14.58 3.63
CA PHE A 264 -3.52 -13.57 4.51
C PHE A 264 -3.35 -14.08 5.96
N PHE A 265 -4.17 -15.04 6.39
CA PHE A 265 -4.19 -15.56 7.77
C PHE A 265 -3.61 -16.96 7.89
N ALA A 266 -3.10 -17.54 6.79
CA ALA A 266 -2.55 -18.90 6.75
C ALA A 266 -1.34 -19.09 7.69
N VAL A 267 -0.60 -18.03 7.98
CA VAL A 267 0.52 -18.02 8.94
C VAL A 267 0.16 -17.13 10.12
N SER A 268 0.20 -17.69 11.31
CA SER A 268 -0.12 -16.91 12.53
C SER A 268 0.87 -15.75 12.74
N ALA A 269 0.40 -14.64 13.31
CA ALA A 269 1.24 -13.48 13.62
C ALA A 269 2.49 -13.84 14.47
N PRO A 270 2.42 -14.70 15.50
CA PRO A 270 3.61 -15.15 16.25
C PRO A 270 4.65 -15.88 15.38
N MET A 271 4.20 -16.75 14.44
CA MET A 271 5.09 -17.45 13.53
C MET A 271 5.73 -16.47 12.53
N GLN A 272 4.94 -15.56 11.94
CA GLN A 272 5.46 -14.54 11.04
C GLN A 272 6.50 -13.65 11.73
N ARG A 273 6.22 -13.20 12.98
CA ARG A 273 7.17 -12.41 13.78
C ARG A 273 8.49 -13.12 13.99
N LYS A 274 8.45 -14.43 14.23
CA LYS A 274 9.68 -15.23 14.42
C LYS A 274 10.48 -15.41 13.14
N VAL A 275 9.81 -15.55 12.00
CA VAL A 275 10.41 -15.93 10.72
C VAL A 275 10.79 -14.72 9.89
N TRP A 276 9.90 -13.73 9.84
CA TRP A 276 10.07 -12.51 9.02
C TRP A 276 9.36 -11.32 9.69
N PRO A 277 10.00 -10.66 10.67
CA PRO A 277 9.36 -9.58 11.43
C PRO A 277 9.27 -8.26 10.67
N TRP A 278 9.68 -8.22 9.41
CA TRP A 278 9.82 -7.01 8.62
C TRP A 278 8.70 -6.83 7.60
N GLU A 279 8.45 -5.57 7.24
CA GLU A 279 7.88 -5.19 5.96
C GLU A 279 8.99 -4.60 5.08
N ASP A 280 8.96 -4.96 3.80
CA ASP A 280 10.06 -4.77 2.86
C ASP A 280 9.75 -3.62 1.90
N TYR A 281 10.76 -2.77 1.64
CA TYR A 281 10.66 -1.61 0.76
C TYR A 281 11.90 -1.47 -0.13
N SER A 282 11.71 -0.80 -1.26
CA SER A 282 12.81 -0.31 -2.08
C SER A 282 12.85 1.21 -2.07
N LEU A 283 13.96 1.79 -1.66
CA LEU A 283 14.21 3.22 -1.82
C LEU A 283 14.44 3.53 -3.30
N ILE A 284 13.58 4.36 -3.86
CA ILE A 284 13.63 4.74 -5.28
C ILE A 284 14.34 6.06 -5.45
N GLU A 285 14.00 7.03 -4.61
CA GLU A 285 14.60 8.35 -4.65
C GLU A 285 14.74 8.93 -3.25
N SER A 286 15.88 9.56 -2.98
CA SER A 286 16.15 10.30 -1.74
C SER A 286 16.79 11.64 -2.06
N ARG A 287 16.24 12.71 -1.49
CA ARG A 287 16.76 14.08 -1.52
C ARG A 287 17.60 14.40 -0.29
N VAL A 288 17.78 13.42 0.59
CA VAL A 288 18.64 13.52 1.78
C VAL A 288 19.75 12.46 1.72
N PRO A 289 20.88 12.66 2.42
CA PRO A 289 21.95 11.66 2.48
C PRO A 289 21.41 10.31 2.97
N THR A 290 21.77 9.25 2.28
CA THR A 290 21.24 7.90 2.52
C THR A 290 22.35 6.88 2.51
N THR A 291 22.32 5.91 3.42
CA THR A 291 23.19 4.74 3.45
C THR A 291 22.34 3.48 3.46
N LEU A 292 22.53 2.62 2.45
CA LEU A 292 21.80 1.35 2.33
C LEU A 292 22.57 0.19 2.93
N PRO A 293 21.92 -0.84 3.48
CA PRO A 293 20.47 -0.91 3.69
C PRO A 293 19.98 -0.03 4.85
N GLU A 294 18.69 0.38 4.79
CA GLU A 294 18.02 1.14 5.85
C GLU A 294 17.09 0.26 6.69
N ASN A 295 16.82 0.70 7.91
CA ASN A 295 15.82 0.11 8.82
C ASN A 295 14.80 1.14 9.32
N ASP A 296 14.79 2.34 8.75
CA ASP A 296 13.84 3.42 9.01
C ASP A 296 13.59 4.20 7.72
N LEU A 297 12.31 4.35 7.31
CA LEU A 297 11.95 5.15 6.13
C LEU A 297 12.32 6.62 6.29
N PHE A 298 12.49 7.08 7.53
CA PHE A 298 12.90 8.45 7.86
C PHE A 298 14.40 8.60 8.12
N ALA A 299 15.21 7.60 7.78
CA ALA A 299 16.68 7.71 7.90
C ALA A 299 17.19 8.95 7.16
N GLY A 300 18.02 9.77 7.84
CA GLY A 300 18.51 11.06 7.34
C GLY A 300 17.54 12.24 7.51
N LEU A 301 16.36 12.02 8.11
CA LEU A 301 15.36 13.05 8.41
C LEU A 301 15.15 13.25 9.92
N ARG A 302 15.72 12.40 10.75
CA ARG A 302 15.72 12.47 12.23
C ARG A 302 17.00 13.10 12.73
#